data_d641c65d1229fa72169ea23ec762800e
#
_entry.id   d641c65d1229fa72169ea23ec762800e
#
_cell.length_a   1.000
_cell.length_b   1.000
_cell.length_c   1.000
_cell.angle_alpha   90.00
_cell.angle_beta   90.00
_cell.angle_gamma   90.00
#
_symmetry.space_group_name_H-M   'P 1'
#
loop_
_entity.id
_entity.type
_entity.pdbx_description
1 polymer ?
#
loop_
_entity_poly.entity_id
_entity_poly.type
_entity_poly.pdbx_seq_one_letter_code
_entity_poly.pdbx_strand_id
1 'polypeptide(L)'
;GIKTLLQIFPIFLPLIKRNPDAAYEKELEQTTFTEETMKDVGGNQAGKKNAERIRCIDDNEEALLWRLRMIGNAKKSIVLSTFDLRPDDSGTKIIAALYTAAERGVQVQILIDGIYQKLFLEKSPVFQALAAHQNIEVGIYNPVTNLMRLNYRMHDKYLIIDESMYLLGGRNTNDIFLGDKKTRINVDRDIFVYEETQGKGESLQALEKYFDTIWNEAQVRKKKKTYAASYEEKYKS
;
A
#
# COMPACT_ATOMS: atom_id res chain seq x y z
N GLY A 1 -5.31 2.48 32.43
CA GLY A 1 -4.83 2.70 31.05
C GLY A 1 -4.65 1.41 30.24
N ILE A 2 -3.91 0.41 30.72
CA ILE A 2 -3.62 -0.84 29.96
C ILE A 2 -4.81 -1.77 29.88
N LYS A 3 -5.69 -1.80 30.89
CA LYS A 3 -6.88 -2.66 30.88
C LYS A 3 -7.93 -2.26 29.84
N THR A 4 -8.03 -0.98 29.46
CA THR A 4 -8.99 -0.50 28.46
C THR A 4 -8.54 -0.85 27.02
N LEU A 5 -7.24 -0.90 26.78
CA LEU A 5 -6.69 -1.34 25.48
C LEU A 5 -6.92 -2.84 25.24
N LEU A 6 -6.88 -3.66 26.30
CA LEU A 6 -7.11 -5.12 26.22
C LEU A 6 -8.58 -5.50 25.97
N GLN A 7 -9.54 -4.63 26.27
CA GLN A 7 -10.96 -4.88 25.99
C GLN A 7 -11.36 -4.68 24.53
N ILE A 8 -10.55 -3.98 23.72
CA ILE A 8 -10.78 -3.79 22.28
C ILE A 8 -10.21 -4.98 21.47
N PHE A 9 -9.28 -5.73 22.03
CA PHE A 9 -8.58 -6.85 21.37
C PHE A 9 -9.44 -8.04 20.92
N PRO A 10 -10.50 -8.48 21.66
CA PRO A 10 -11.27 -9.66 21.26
C PRO A 10 -12.02 -9.51 19.93
N ILE A 11 -12.26 -8.28 19.47
CA ILE A 11 -13.03 -8.02 18.25
C ILE A 11 -12.20 -8.30 16.98
N PHE A 12 -10.87 -8.34 17.07
CA PHE A 12 -9.98 -8.45 15.92
C PHE A 12 -9.31 -9.83 15.73
N LEU A 13 -9.39 -10.71 16.73
CA LEU A 13 -8.76 -12.05 16.66
C LEU A 13 -9.34 -13.04 15.63
N PRO A 14 -10.63 -13.00 15.28
CA PRO A 14 -11.19 -13.95 14.31
C PRO A 14 -10.75 -13.72 12.85
N LEU A 15 -10.19 -12.55 12.53
CA LEU A 15 -9.87 -12.14 11.15
C LEU A 15 -8.52 -12.72 10.62
N ILE A 16 -7.74 -13.38 11.49
CA ILE A 16 -6.38 -13.84 11.16
C ILE A 16 -6.33 -15.22 10.49
N LYS A 17 -7.47 -15.94 10.36
CA LYS A 17 -7.52 -17.32 9.86
C LYS A 17 -8.19 -17.44 8.49
N ARG A 18 -7.57 -16.97 7.43
CA ARG A 18 -7.92 -17.38 6.07
C ARG A 18 -6.66 -17.70 5.27
N ASN A 19 -6.74 -18.80 4.51
CA ASN A 19 -5.69 -19.28 3.63
C ASN A 19 -5.74 -18.51 2.30
N PRO A 20 -4.69 -17.77 1.88
CA PRO A 20 -4.75 -16.82 0.77
C PRO A 20 -4.52 -17.41 -0.63
N ASP A 21 -4.15 -18.69 -0.76
CA ASP A 21 -3.41 -19.14 -1.93
C ASP A 21 -4.22 -19.38 -3.23
N ALA A 22 -5.53 -19.57 -3.17
CA ALA A 22 -6.33 -19.96 -4.35
C ALA A 22 -7.03 -18.79 -5.09
N ALA A 23 -7.21 -17.64 -4.45
CA ALA A 23 -7.94 -16.52 -5.05
C ALA A 23 -7.00 -15.52 -5.79
N TYR A 24 -5.72 -15.54 -5.45
CA TYR A 24 -4.74 -14.55 -5.89
C TYR A 24 -4.40 -14.61 -7.38
N GLU A 25 -4.18 -15.82 -7.93
CA GLU A 25 -3.84 -15.97 -9.36
C GLU A 25 -4.96 -15.53 -10.29
N LYS A 26 -6.21 -15.78 -9.91
CA LYS A 26 -7.39 -15.43 -10.73
C LYS A 26 -7.66 -13.92 -10.77
N GLU A 27 -7.29 -13.18 -9.72
CA GLU A 27 -7.41 -11.72 -9.68
C GLU A 27 -6.26 -11.01 -10.42
N LEU A 28 -5.08 -11.62 -10.50
CA LEU A 28 -3.94 -11.09 -11.27
C LEU A 28 -4.23 -10.97 -12.76
N GLU A 29 -4.98 -11.90 -13.34
CA GLU A 29 -5.37 -11.84 -14.77
C GLU A 29 -6.25 -10.63 -15.08
N GLN A 30 -6.98 -10.09 -14.10
CA GLN A 30 -7.83 -8.91 -14.24
C GLN A 30 -7.10 -7.58 -13.96
N THR A 31 -5.81 -7.62 -13.60
CA THR A 31 -5.06 -6.45 -13.14
C THR A 31 -4.31 -5.69 -14.21
N THR A 32 -4.53 -5.98 -15.49
CA THR A 32 -3.86 -5.28 -16.60
C THR A 32 -4.53 -3.93 -16.88
N PHE A 33 -3.73 -2.88 -17.06
CA PHE A 33 -4.23 -1.64 -17.63
C PHE A 33 -4.44 -1.83 -19.12
N THR A 34 -5.70 -1.86 -19.53
CA THR A 34 -6.09 -1.89 -20.93
C THR A 34 -6.53 -0.51 -21.39
N GLU A 35 -6.60 -0.28 -22.69
CA GLU A 35 -7.20 0.95 -23.23
C GLU A 35 -8.63 1.14 -22.74
N GLU A 36 -9.37 0.05 -22.52
CA GLU A 36 -10.73 0.08 -22.01
C GLU A 36 -10.77 0.59 -20.56
N THR A 37 -9.88 0.12 -19.68
CA THR A 37 -9.81 0.63 -18.29
C THR A 37 -9.37 2.08 -18.22
N MET A 38 -8.56 2.54 -19.18
CA MET A 38 -8.12 3.95 -19.25
C MET A 38 -9.16 4.89 -19.83
N LYS A 39 -10.16 4.41 -20.59
CA LYS A 39 -11.29 5.23 -21.05
C LYS A 39 -12.14 5.75 -19.91
N ASP A 40 -12.19 5.03 -18.80
CA ASP A 40 -12.93 5.43 -17.59
C ASP A 40 -12.23 6.52 -16.77
N VAL A 41 -10.99 6.85 -17.11
CA VAL A 41 -10.23 7.91 -16.42
C VAL A 41 -10.53 9.25 -17.09
N GLY A 42 -11.32 10.09 -16.44
CA GLY A 42 -11.61 11.44 -16.89
C GLY A 42 -10.35 12.31 -16.94
N GLY A 43 -10.35 13.37 -17.72
CA GLY A 43 -9.20 14.28 -17.76
C GLY A 43 -9.32 15.40 -18.76
N ASN A 44 -8.30 16.25 -18.81
CA ASN A 44 -8.23 17.34 -19.74
C ASN A 44 -8.07 16.84 -21.18
N GLN A 45 -8.59 17.62 -22.13
CA GLN A 45 -8.52 17.29 -23.55
C GLN A 45 -7.08 17.17 -24.02
N ALA A 46 -6.85 16.23 -24.95
CA ALA A 46 -5.57 16.05 -25.61
C ALA A 46 -5.01 17.38 -26.16
N GLY A 47 -3.72 17.62 -25.94
CA GLY A 47 -3.00 18.78 -26.47
C GLY A 47 -2.64 19.87 -25.46
N LYS A 48 -3.09 19.80 -24.21
CA LYS A 48 -2.56 20.66 -23.14
C LYS A 48 -1.29 20.05 -22.56
N LYS A 49 -0.22 20.86 -22.45
CA LYS A 49 0.96 20.51 -21.65
C LYS A 49 0.49 20.17 -20.22
N ASN A 50 0.95 19.04 -19.69
CA ASN A 50 0.64 18.57 -18.33
C ASN A 50 -0.84 18.20 -18.10
N ALA A 51 -1.45 17.47 -19.04
CA ALA A 51 -2.79 16.95 -18.87
C ALA A 51 -2.81 15.82 -17.82
N GLU A 52 -3.47 16.08 -16.72
CA GLU A 52 -3.78 15.06 -15.70
C GLU A 52 -5.19 14.52 -15.95
N ARG A 53 -5.35 13.18 -15.84
CA ARG A 53 -6.65 12.52 -15.85
C ARG A 53 -6.98 12.08 -14.45
N ILE A 54 -8.22 12.29 -14.05
CA ILE A 54 -8.66 12.05 -12.67
C ILE A 54 -9.87 11.13 -12.68
N ARG A 55 -9.88 10.14 -11.77
CA ARG A 55 -11.02 9.29 -11.48
C ARG A 55 -11.24 9.20 -9.97
N CYS A 56 -12.50 9.35 -9.54
CA CYS A 56 -12.93 9.04 -8.18
C CYS A 56 -13.28 7.54 -8.07
N ILE A 57 -12.86 6.91 -6.98
CA ILE A 57 -13.12 5.51 -6.67
C ILE A 57 -13.87 5.44 -5.34
N ASP A 58 -15.13 5.07 -5.38
CA ASP A 58 -16.02 5.05 -4.22
C ASP A 58 -16.24 3.63 -3.66
N ASP A 59 -16.17 2.60 -4.51
CA ASP A 59 -16.36 1.21 -4.11
C ASP A 59 -15.06 0.60 -3.55
N ASN A 60 -15.18 -0.24 -2.51
CA ASN A 60 -14.02 -0.81 -1.82
C ASN A 60 -13.34 -1.91 -2.64
N GLU A 61 -14.13 -2.75 -3.33
CA GLU A 61 -13.58 -3.83 -4.18
C GLU A 61 -12.88 -3.20 -5.40
N GLU A 62 -13.50 -2.18 -5.99
CA GLU A 62 -12.87 -1.39 -7.06
C GLU A 62 -11.58 -0.74 -6.58
N ALA A 63 -11.55 -0.20 -5.37
CA ALA A 63 -10.35 0.42 -4.79
C ALA A 63 -9.19 -0.57 -4.60
N LEU A 64 -9.49 -1.82 -4.21
CA LEU A 64 -8.50 -2.90 -4.17
C LEU A 64 -8.00 -3.22 -5.58
N LEU A 65 -8.91 -3.41 -6.54
CA LEU A 65 -8.58 -3.73 -7.93
C LEU A 65 -7.68 -2.67 -8.57
N TRP A 66 -7.98 -1.38 -8.36
CA TRP A 66 -7.12 -0.28 -8.86
C TRP A 66 -5.71 -0.34 -8.27
N ARG A 67 -5.57 -0.59 -6.96
CA ARG A 67 -4.24 -0.77 -6.34
C ARG A 67 -3.47 -1.92 -6.95
N LEU A 68 -4.11 -3.08 -7.13
CA LEU A 68 -3.48 -4.26 -7.74
C LEU A 68 -3.08 -3.99 -9.20
N ARG A 69 -3.94 -3.34 -9.99
CA ARG A 69 -3.61 -2.92 -11.37
C ARG A 69 -2.40 -1.99 -11.41
N MET A 70 -2.37 -0.97 -10.56
CA MET A 70 -1.26 -0.03 -10.50
C MET A 70 0.05 -0.74 -10.17
N ILE A 71 0.07 -1.56 -9.12
CA ILE A 71 1.26 -2.31 -8.70
C ILE A 71 1.67 -3.33 -9.77
N GLY A 72 0.71 -4.04 -10.35
CA GLY A 72 0.95 -5.04 -11.40
C GLY A 72 1.58 -4.46 -12.66
N ASN A 73 1.26 -3.22 -13.00
CA ASN A 73 1.78 -2.53 -14.20
C ASN A 73 3.04 -1.69 -13.94
N ALA A 74 3.49 -1.58 -12.70
CA ALA A 74 4.71 -0.85 -12.35
C ALA A 74 5.94 -1.42 -13.07
N LYS A 75 6.79 -0.53 -13.59
CA LYS A 75 8.00 -0.87 -14.36
C LYS A 75 9.29 -0.40 -13.71
N LYS A 76 9.25 0.69 -12.93
CA LYS A 76 10.42 1.33 -12.34
C LYS A 76 10.35 1.42 -10.84
N SER A 77 9.29 2.05 -10.32
CA SER A 77 9.19 2.41 -8.92
C SER A 77 7.77 2.35 -8.37
N ILE A 78 7.67 2.00 -7.10
CA ILE A 78 6.44 2.03 -6.32
C ILE A 78 6.72 2.72 -4.99
N VAL A 79 5.89 3.68 -4.63
CA VAL A 79 5.82 4.25 -3.27
C VAL A 79 4.46 3.93 -2.69
N LEU A 80 4.42 3.22 -1.57
CA LEU A 80 3.21 3.01 -0.78
C LEU A 80 3.36 3.69 0.57
N SER A 81 2.51 4.67 0.87
CA SER A 81 2.35 5.20 2.22
C SER A 81 0.99 4.78 2.77
N THR A 82 0.96 4.23 3.97
CA THR A 82 -0.28 3.77 4.59
C THR A 82 -0.19 3.80 6.11
N PHE A 83 -1.27 4.26 6.74
CA PHE A 83 -1.36 4.30 8.20
C PHE A 83 -1.53 2.91 8.79
N ASP A 84 -2.45 2.11 8.25
CA ASP A 84 -2.82 0.78 8.74
C ASP A 84 -2.73 -0.25 7.61
N LEU A 85 -1.68 -1.05 7.62
CA LEU A 85 -1.50 -2.23 6.77
C LEU A 85 -1.67 -3.47 7.65
N ARG A 86 -2.52 -4.40 7.23
CA ARG A 86 -2.75 -5.65 7.94
C ARG A 86 -2.50 -6.86 7.05
N PRO A 87 -2.03 -7.98 7.62
CA PRO A 87 -1.88 -9.23 6.88
C PRO A 87 -3.23 -10.01 6.83
N ASP A 88 -4.34 -9.31 6.54
CA ASP A 88 -5.65 -9.88 6.22
C ASP A 88 -5.74 -10.16 4.72
N ASP A 89 -6.91 -10.49 4.19
CA ASP A 89 -7.06 -10.91 2.79
C ASP A 89 -6.61 -9.80 1.82
N SER A 90 -7.17 -8.60 1.95
CA SER A 90 -6.83 -7.47 1.07
C SER A 90 -5.38 -7.01 1.26
N GLY A 91 -4.91 -6.92 2.50
CA GLY A 91 -3.54 -6.51 2.78
C GLY A 91 -2.51 -7.53 2.31
N THR A 92 -2.80 -8.83 2.41
CA THR A 92 -1.92 -9.89 1.90
C THR A 92 -1.83 -9.84 0.38
N LYS A 93 -2.94 -9.59 -0.34
CA LYS A 93 -2.94 -9.40 -1.80
C LYS A 93 -2.05 -8.23 -2.21
N ILE A 94 -2.13 -7.10 -1.51
CA ILE A 94 -1.26 -5.95 -1.77
C ILE A 94 0.21 -6.28 -1.48
N ILE A 95 0.50 -6.93 -0.35
CA ILE A 95 1.87 -7.35 0.01
C ILE A 95 2.45 -8.27 -1.06
N ALA A 96 1.68 -9.26 -1.52
CA ALA A 96 2.10 -10.20 -2.55
C ALA A 96 2.32 -9.49 -3.90
N ALA A 97 1.45 -8.55 -4.29
CA ALA A 97 1.63 -7.76 -5.50
C ALA A 97 2.91 -6.91 -5.45
N LEU A 98 3.21 -6.27 -4.31
CA LEU A 98 4.45 -5.51 -4.10
C LEU A 98 5.69 -6.41 -4.20
N TYR A 99 5.64 -7.60 -3.57
CA TYR A 99 6.71 -8.58 -3.66
C TYR A 99 6.96 -9.01 -5.11
N THR A 100 5.89 -9.36 -5.83
CA THR A 100 5.96 -9.75 -7.25
C THR A 100 6.48 -8.62 -8.14
N ALA A 101 6.13 -7.37 -7.85
CA ALA A 101 6.70 -6.21 -8.56
C ALA A 101 8.22 -6.09 -8.31
N ALA A 102 8.65 -6.27 -7.07
CA ALA A 102 10.07 -6.26 -6.69
C ALA A 102 10.86 -7.40 -7.34
N GLU A 103 10.29 -8.60 -7.48
CA GLU A 103 10.87 -9.72 -8.23
C GLU A 103 11.07 -9.37 -9.73
N ARG A 104 10.22 -8.51 -10.31
CA ARG A 104 10.40 -7.98 -11.66
C ARG A 104 11.49 -6.90 -11.77
N GLY A 105 12.11 -6.51 -10.65
CA GLY A 105 13.16 -5.48 -10.58
C GLY A 105 12.64 -4.07 -10.23
N VAL A 106 11.35 -3.92 -9.94
CA VAL A 106 10.77 -2.64 -9.53
C VAL A 106 11.29 -2.25 -8.15
N GLN A 107 11.70 -0.98 -7.99
CA GLN A 107 12.12 -0.45 -6.69
C GLN A 107 10.89 -0.06 -5.86
N VAL A 108 10.78 -0.59 -4.66
CA VAL A 108 9.59 -0.42 -3.81
C VAL A 108 9.97 0.27 -2.51
N GLN A 109 9.31 1.36 -2.19
CA GLN A 109 9.40 2.04 -0.90
C GLN A 109 8.05 1.98 -0.19
N ILE A 110 8.05 1.51 1.05
CA ILE A 110 6.83 1.35 1.85
C ILE A 110 7.00 2.15 3.14
N LEU A 111 6.12 3.12 3.37
CA LEU A 111 6.09 3.91 4.61
C LEU A 111 4.84 3.54 5.42
N ILE A 112 5.06 3.07 6.65
CA ILE A 112 3.99 2.57 7.53
C ILE A 112 4.07 3.25 8.89
N ASP A 113 2.93 3.54 9.50
CA ASP A 113 2.89 4.04 10.87
C ASP A 113 3.37 2.99 11.89
N GLY A 114 4.14 3.42 12.86
CA GLY A 114 4.79 2.54 13.82
C GLY A 114 3.84 1.80 14.77
N ILE A 115 2.64 2.32 15.05
CA ILE A 115 1.66 1.62 15.89
C ILE A 115 1.14 0.39 15.15
N TYR A 116 0.67 0.55 13.92
CA TYR A 116 0.09 -0.55 13.16
C TYR A 116 1.14 -1.56 12.71
N GLN A 117 2.34 -1.10 12.39
CA GLN A 117 3.48 -2.00 12.17
C GLN A 117 3.73 -2.87 13.40
N LYS A 118 3.74 -2.31 14.59
CA LYS A 118 3.98 -3.04 15.85
C LYS A 118 2.87 -4.04 16.16
N LEU A 119 1.61 -3.65 15.95
CA LEU A 119 0.45 -4.45 16.32
C LEU A 119 0.21 -5.62 15.35
N PHE A 120 0.38 -5.42 14.05
CA PHE A 120 -0.07 -6.36 13.03
C PHE A 120 1.05 -6.98 12.19
N LEU A 121 2.14 -6.24 11.96
CA LEU A 121 3.14 -6.63 10.97
C LEU A 121 4.45 -7.13 11.58
N GLU A 122 4.78 -6.75 12.81
CA GLU A 122 6.07 -7.08 13.40
C GLU A 122 6.37 -8.58 13.39
N LYS A 123 5.36 -9.40 13.65
CA LYS A 123 5.46 -10.87 13.70
C LYS A 123 4.87 -11.56 12.46
N SER A 124 4.40 -10.81 11.47
CA SER A 124 3.85 -11.37 10.24
C SER A 124 4.94 -11.95 9.36
N PRO A 125 4.93 -13.26 9.05
CA PRO A 125 5.93 -13.87 8.18
C PRO A 125 5.91 -13.26 6.77
N VAL A 126 4.74 -12.98 6.24
CA VAL A 126 4.55 -12.38 4.90
C VAL A 126 5.18 -10.99 4.85
N PHE A 127 4.99 -10.18 5.89
CA PHE A 127 5.62 -8.86 5.97
C PHE A 127 7.14 -8.95 6.19
N GLN A 128 7.63 -9.94 6.93
CA GLN A 128 9.07 -10.15 7.11
C GLN A 128 9.73 -10.54 5.77
N ALA A 129 9.09 -11.42 4.98
CA ALA A 129 9.57 -11.78 3.65
C ALA A 129 9.62 -10.56 2.73
N LEU A 130 8.55 -9.76 2.69
CA LEU A 130 8.49 -8.50 1.94
C LEU A 130 9.67 -7.57 2.32
N ALA A 131 9.87 -7.32 3.61
CA ALA A 131 10.90 -6.41 4.11
C ALA A 131 12.33 -6.92 3.92
N ALA A 132 12.52 -8.22 3.69
CA ALA A 132 13.82 -8.82 3.40
C ALA A 132 14.23 -8.68 1.92
N HIS A 133 13.27 -8.44 1.01
CA HIS A 133 13.54 -8.38 -0.42
C HIS A 133 14.51 -7.25 -0.78
N GLN A 134 15.49 -7.51 -1.67
CA GLN A 134 16.55 -6.55 -2.01
C GLN A 134 16.04 -5.24 -2.63
N ASN A 135 14.97 -5.30 -3.41
CA ASN A 135 14.35 -4.17 -4.11
C ASN A 135 13.25 -3.48 -3.30
N ILE A 136 13.08 -3.83 -2.01
CA ILE A 136 12.06 -3.23 -1.14
C ILE A 136 12.70 -2.54 0.05
N GLU A 137 12.35 -1.27 0.27
CA GLU A 137 12.71 -0.53 1.47
C GLU A 137 11.48 -0.24 2.31
N VAL A 138 11.55 -0.55 3.61
CA VAL A 138 10.46 -0.27 4.55
C VAL A 138 10.90 0.79 5.55
N GLY A 139 10.18 1.91 5.56
CA GLY A 139 10.26 2.96 6.55
C GLY A 139 9.13 2.83 7.57
N ILE A 140 9.46 2.92 8.85
CA ILE A 140 8.50 2.90 9.96
C ILE A 140 8.48 4.29 10.56
N TYR A 141 7.35 5.00 10.39
CA TYR A 141 7.17 6.32 10.94
C TYR A 141 6.92 6.25 12.44
N ASN A 142 7.73 6.96 13.20
CA ASN A 142 7.67 7.05 14.66
C ASN A 142 7.38 5.69 15.35
N PRO A 143 8.34 4.75 15.30
CA PRO A 143 8.20 3.44 15.93
C PRO A 143 7.83 3.57 17.41
N VAL A 144 7.03 2.61 17.92
CA VAL A 144 6.56 2.59 19.32
C VAL A 144 7.72 2.25 20.26
N THR A 145 8.68 3.13 20.37
CA THR A 145 9.83 3.02 21.30
C THR A 145 9.80 4.07 22.39
N ASN A 146 8.98 5.11 22.25
CA ASN A 146 8.84 6.21 23.20
C ASN A 146 7.36 6.51 23.45
N LEU A 147 6.90 6.26 24.66
CA LEU A 147 5.51 6.48 25.08
C LEU A 147 5.08 7.96 24.99
N MET A 148 6.01 8.91 25.15
CA MET A 148 5.71 10.34 25.07
C MET A 148 5.37 10.80 23.63
N ARG A 149 5.72 10.00 22.62
CA ARG A 149 5.45 10.29 21.20
C ARG A 149 4.34 9.46 20.58
N LEU A 150 3.56 8.75 21.39
CA LEU A 150 2.50 7.88 20.86
C LEU A 150 1.44 8.60 20.02
N ASN A 151 1.23 9.89 20.25
CA ASN A 151 0.25 10.70 19.52
C ASN A 151 0.77 11.29 18.21
N TYR A 152 2.06 11.22 17.94
CA TYR A 152 2.64 11.67 16.67
C TYR A 152 2.53 10.55 15.65
N ARG A 153 1.46 10.56 14.88
CA ARG A 153 1.15 9.48 13.91
C ARG A 153 1.09 10.04 12.50
N MET A 154 1.60 9.26 11.55
CA MET A 154 1.40 9.49 10.13
C MET A 154 0.04 8.91 9.74
N HIS A 155 -0.84 9.71 9.15
CA HIS A 155 -2.18 9.25 8.76
C HIS A 155 -2.39 9.22 7.23
N ASP A 156 -1.32 9.31 6.47
CA ASP A 156 -1.34 9.35 5.01
C ASP A 156 -1.67 7.99 4.39
N LYS A 157 -2.34 8.02 3.25
CA LYS A 157 -2.64 6.82 2.45
C LYS A 157 -2.57 7.18 0.98
N TYR A 158 -1.48 6.81 0.33
CA TYR A 158 -1.30 6.99 -1.11
C TYR A 158 -0.39 5.92 -1.71
N LEU A 159 -0.54 5.74 -3.01
CA LEU A 159 0.26 4.84 -3.84
C LEU A 159 0.74 5.62 -5.06
N ILE A 160 2.06 5.68 -5.29
CA ILE A 160 2.65 6.34 -6.47
C ILE A 160 3.33 5.28 -7.31
N ILE A 161 3.18 5.33 -8.63
CA ILE A 161 3.76 4.38 -9.58
C ILE A 161 4.50 5.13 -10.70
N ASP A 162 5.77 4.77 -10.89
CA ASP A 162 6.59 5.11 -12.06
C ASP A 162 6.65 6.61 -12.41
N GLU A 163 6.50 7.52 -11.45
CA GLU A 163 6.41 8.96 -11.70
C GLU A 163 5.37 9.31 -12.78
N SER A 164 4.28 8.55 -12.86
CA SER A 164 3.27 8.72 -13.90
C SER A 164 1.83 8.66 -13.38
N MET A 165 1.59 8.05 -12.24
CA MET A 165 0.27 7.96 -11.65
C MET A 165 0.32 7.83 -10.14
N TYR A 166 -0.75 8.27 -9.49
CA TYR A 166 -0.91 8.04 -8.06
C TYR A 166 -2.37 7.80 -7.68
N LEU A 167 -2.57 7.19 -6.54
CA LEU A 167 -3.84 7.05 -5.86
C LEU A 167 -3.70 7.64 -4.47
N LEU A 168 -4.59 8.56 -4.11
CA LEU A 168 -4.61 9.26 -2.83
C LEU A 168 -6.02 9.21 -2.25
N GLY A 169 -6.16 8.89 -0.97
CA GLY A 169 -7.48 8.84 -0.34
C GLY A 169 -7.46 8.52 1.14
N GLY A 170 -8.60 8.11 1.67
CA GLY A 170 -8.77 7.79 3.07
C GLY A 170 -8.64 6.30 3.40
N ARG A 171 -8.57 5.40 2.40
CA ARG A 171 -8.55 3.95 2.63
C ARG A 171 -7.21 3.44 3.12
N ASN A 172 -7.24 2.76 4.26
CA ASN A 172 -6.13 1.96 4.73
C ASN A 172 -6.01 0.65 3.93
N THR A 173 -4.89 -0.05 4.09
CA THR A 173 -4.59 -1.28 3.36
C THR A 173 -4.97 -2.50 4.19
N ASN A 174 -6.27 -2.76 4.29
CA ASN A 174 -6.86 -3.87 5.04
C ASN A 174 -8.31 -4.13 4.62
N ASP A 175 -8.90 -5.24 5.07
CA ASP A 175 -10.26 -5.67 4.71
C ASP A 175 -11.36 -4.70 5.13
N ILE A 176 -11.14 -3.88 6.17
CA ILE A 176 -12.13 -2.90 6.62
C ILE A 176 -12.39 -1.85 5.52
N PHE A 177 -11.36 -1.53 4.72
CA PHE A 177 -11.42 -0.49 3.68
C PHE A 177 -11.38 -1.03 2.24
N LEU A 178 -10.90 -2.26 2.04
CA LEU A 178 -10.69 -2.85 0.71
C LEU A 178 -11.39 -4.20 0.56
N GLY A 179 -12.00 -4.72 1.62
CA GLY A 179 -12.71 -5.99 1.62
C GLY A 179 -14.10 -5.93 1.00
N ASP A 180 -14.67 -7.11 0.77
CA ASP A 180 -16.04 -7.28 0.30
C ASP A 180 -17.08 -6.90 1.38
N LYS A 181 -18.33 -6.70 0.94
CA LYS A 181 -19.45 -6.28 1.80
C LYS A 181 -19.91 -7.29 2.86
N LYS A 182 -19.27 -8.45 2.96
CA LYS A 182 -19.66 -9.52 3.91
C LYS A 182 -19.13 -9.30 5.33
N THR A 183 -18.23 -8.34 5.51
CA THR A 183 -17.64 -7.98 6.80
C THR A 183 -18.00 -6.54 7.18
N ARG A 184 -17.61 -6.13 8.40
CA ARG A 184 -17.69 -4.71 8.77
C ARG A 184 -16.75 -3.91 7.90
N ILE A 185 -17.31 -3.07 7.04
CA ILE A 185 -16.56 -2.22 6.12
C ILE A 185 -16.72 -0.74 6.50
N ASN A 186 -15.68 0.02 6.22
CA ASN A 186 -15.74 1.48 6.15
C ASN A 186 -15.78 1.87 4.67
N VAL A 187 -16.65 2.81 4.36
CA VAL A 187 -16.73 3.42 3.03
C VAL A 187 -15.89 4.68 3.04
N ASP A 188 -15.08 4.85 2.02
CA ASP A 188 -14.23 6.03 1.83
C ASP A 188 -14.08 6.32 0.34
N ARG A 189 -13.38 7.38 -0.02
CA ARG A 189 -13.14 7.76 -1.41
C ARG A 189 -11.66 7.89 -1.67
N ASP A 190 -11.23 7.36 -2.82
CA ASP A 190 -9.90 7.57 -3.36
C ASP A 190 -9.98 8.36 -4.66
N ILE A 191 -8.92 9.10 -4.96
CA ILE A 191 -8.71 9.78 -6.21
C ILE A 191 -7.53 9.12 -6.90
N PHE A 192 -7.77 8.57 -8.10
CA PHE A 192 -6.73 8.14 -9.00
C PHE A 192 -6.38 9.28 -9.94
N VAL A 193 -5.09 9.55 -10.11
CA VAL A 193 -4.56 10.55 -11.05
C VAL A 193 -3.52 9.90 -11.94
N TYR A 194 -3.66 10.11 -13.23
CA TYR A 194 -2.73 9.67 -14.25
C TYR A 194 -2.22 10.86 -15.06
N GLU A 195 -0.93 10.90 -15.28
CA GLU A 195 -0.27 11.92 -16.10
C GLU A 195 0.04 11.41 -17.49
N GLU A 196 -0.44 12.09 -18.51
CA GLU A 196 -0.14 11.73 -19.91
C GLU A 196 1.33 11.94 -20.27
N THR A 197 2.00 12.88 -19.59
CA THR A 197 3.42 13.15 -19.79
C THR A 197 4.17 12.85 -18.50
N GLN A 198 4.84 11.74 -18.47
CA GLN A 198 5.56 11.23 -17.29
C GLN A 198 6.47 12.31 -16.65
N GLY A 199 6.35 12.48 -15.35
CA GLY A 199 7.19 13.35 -14.53
C GLY A 199 6.98 14.84 -14.73
N LYS A 200 5.86 15.27 -15.32
CA LYS A 200 5.57 16.69 -15.57
C LYS A 200 4.30 17.22 -14.90
N GLY A 201 3.50 16.37 -14.28
CA GLY A 201 2.34 16.79 -13.53
C GLY A 201 2.70 17.48 -12.22
N GLU A 202 2.14 18.64 -11.98
CA GLU A 202 2.44 19.42 -10.78
C GLU A 202 1.98 18.71 -9.50
N SER A 203 0.83 18.03 -9.57
CA SER A 203 0.26 17.35 -8.41
C SER A 203 1.07 16.12 -8.00
N LEU A 204 1.54 15.34 -8.96
CA LEU A 204 2.40 14.18 -8.71
C LEU A 204 3.76 14.62 -8.14
N GLN A 205 4.41 15.61 -8.75
CA GLN A 205 5.67 16.15 -8.25
C GLN A 205 5.56 16.69 -6.82
N ALA A 206 4.43 17.34 -6.50
CA ALA A 206 4.17 17.82 -5.14
C ALA A 206 4.03 16.66 -4.15
N LEU A 207 3.34 15.57 -4.54
CA LEU A 207 3.17 14.38 -3.71
C LEU A 207 4.49 13.62 -3.50
N GLU A 208 5.30 13.49 -4.55
CA GLU A 208 6.63 12.88 -4.47
C GLU A 208 7.56 13.67 -3.55
N LYS A 209 7.60 14.98 -3.71
CA LYS A 209 8.38 15.86 -2.83
C LYS A 209 7.92 15.77 -1.37
N TYR A 210 6.61 15.67 -1.15
CA TYR A 210 6.05 15.46 0.18
C TYR A 210 6.52 14.12 0.76
N PHE A 211 6.41 13.03 -0.02
CA PHE A 211 6.92 11.73 0.41
C PHE A 211 8.40 11.79 0.77
N ASP A 212 9.24 12.36 -0.07
CA ASP A 212 10.68 12.48 0.19
C ASP A 212 10.98 13.25 1.46
N THR A 213 10.20 14.30 1.75
CA THR A 213 10.33 15.07 2.99
C THR A 213 10.06 14.18 4.21
N ILE A 214 8.92 13.46 4.21
CA ILE A 214 8.57 12.57 5.33
C ILE A 214 9.53 11.39 5.42
N TRP A 215 9.89 10.77 4.28
CA TRP A 215 10.79 9.61 4.23
C TRP A 215 12.16 9.88 4.84
N ASN A 216 12.64 11.11 4.76
CA ASN A 216 13.94 11.53 5.29
C ASN A 216 13.86 12.14 6.69
N GLU A 217 12.69 12.21 7.31
CA GLU A 217 12.57 12.70 8.68
C GLU A 217 13.28 11.78 9.70
N ALA A 218 13.79 12.37 10.78
CA ALA A 218 14.46 11.65 11.85
C ALA A 218 13.54 10.63 12.56
N GLN A 219 12.22 10.80 12.47
CA GLN A 219 11.21 9.91 13.02
C GLN A 219 11.05 8.62 12.19
N VAL A 220 11.50 8.59 10.94
CA VAL A 220 11.40 7.40 10.08
C VAL A 220 12.58 6.48 10.33
N ARG A 221 12.29 5.29 10.84
CA ARG A 221 13.28 4.24 11.03
C ARG A 221 13.19 3.25 9.88
N LYS A 222 14.21 3.22 9.03
CA LYS A 222 14.32 2.23 7.96
C LYS A 222 14.61 0.85 8.55
N LYS A 223 13.83 -0.14 8.13
CA LYS A 223 13.99 -1.52 8.60
C LYS A 223 15.26 -2.10 7.99
N LYS A 224 16.15 -2.64 8.84
CA LYS A 224 17.34 -3.34 8.36
C LYS A 224 16.91 -4.60 7.61
N LYS A 225 17.49 -4.84 6.44
CA LYS A 225 17.35 -6.09 5.69
C LYS A 225 18.09 -7.19 6.49
N THR A 226 17.40 -7.85 7.39
CA THR A 226 17.89 -9.07 8.02
C THR A 226 17.59 -10.22 7.07
N TYR A 227 18.55 -10.58 6.27
CA TYR A 227 18.47 -11.73 5.41
C TYR A 227 18.46 -12.99 6.28
N ALA A 228 17.30 -13.56 6.50
CA ALA A 228 17.20 -14.94 6.95
C ALA A 228 16.93 -15.78 5.68
N ALA A 229 17.98 -16.44 5.14
CA ALA A 229 17.87 -17.38 4.02
C ALA A 229 16.78 -18.45 4.24
N SER A 230 16.44 -18.74 5.50
CA SER A 230 15.32 -19.61 5.91
C SER A 230 13.93 -19.10 5.51
N TYR A 231 13.75 -17.82 5.21
CA TYR A 231 12.44 -17.28 4.80
C TYR A 231 12.22 -17.40 3.29
N GLU A 232 13.25 -17.24 2.46
CA GLU A 232 13.11 -17.44 1.01
C GLU A 232 12.75 -18.89 0.65
N GLU A 233 13.37 -19.88 1.31
CA GLU A 233 13.07 -21.29 1.06
C GLU A 233 11.65 -21.71 1.47
N LYS A 234 11.11 -21.08 2.50
CA LYS A 234 9.80 -21.45 3.08
C LYS A 234 8.60 -20.89 2.30
N TYR A 235 8.79 -19.87 1.45
CA TYR A 235 7.71 -19.15 0.75
C TYR A 235 7.88 -19.13 -0.78
N LYS A 236 8.90 -19.81 -1.32
CA LYS A 236 9.06 -20.06 -2.77
C LYS A 236 8.44 -21.39 -3.23
N SER A 237 7.87 -22.17 -2.32
CA SER A 237 7.22 -23.46 -2.65
C SER A 237 5.71 -23.33 -2.70
#